data_7b3a17163f5f17bf79b4fb40c7940318
#
_entry.id   7b3a17163f5f17bf79b4fb40c7940318
#
_cell.length_a   1.000
_cell.length_b   1.000
_cell.length_c   1.000
_cell.angle_alpha   90.00
_cell.angle_beta   90.00
_cell.angle_gamma   90.00
#
_symmetry.space_group_name_H-M   'P 1'
#
loop_
_entity.id
_entity.type
_entity.pdbx_description
1 polymer ?
#
loop_
_entity_poly.entity_id
_entity_poly.type
_entity_poly.pdbx_seq_one_letter_code
_entity_poly.pdbx_strand_id
1 'polypeptide(L)'
;LGDVYKRQVLECAKEEFLSKGFLDASLRTIAQAADTSTGSIYTRFGDKEGLFRAIAEPVVDQFKSMFRRVQEDFHQLSEEEQRADMGQYTARHQEEMLDYIYDHFDVFRLLLDGAHGTRFSCFLDELVDIEVEYTYKYMEVIGCESVKSGLVTEEFIHIIVTAYFNGMFEVVRHNMDRAAAHRYVKMLNRYHMAGFSTVFDPHP
;
A
#
# COMPACT_ATOMS: atom_id res chain seq x y z
N LEU A 1 24.50 11.50 19.00
CA LEU A 1 24.34 10.31 19.87
C LEU A 1 22.87 9.87 19.94
N GLY A 2 21.91 10.78 20.11
CA GLY A 2 20.48 10.45 20.22
C GLY A 2 19.88 9.81 18.97
N ASP A 3 20.30 10.20 17.78
CA ASP A 3 19.77 9.68 16.50
C ASP A 3 20.36 8.31 16.15
N VAL A 4 21.62 8.04 16.47
CA VAL A 4 22.26 6.73 16.29
C VAL A 4 21.58 5.69 17.17
N TYR A 5 21.36 6.03 18.44
CA TYR A 5 20.65 5.19 19.39
C TYR A 5 19.19 4.91 18.94
N LYS A 6 18.46 5.96 18.50
CA LYS A 6 17.10 5.80 17.98
C LYS A 6 17.06 4.82 16.81
N ARG A 7 17.99 4.97 15.87
CA ARG A 7 18.08 4.08 14.69
C ARG A 7 18.34 2.63 15.11
N GLN A 8 19.27 2.41 16.04
CA GLN A 8 19.59 1.07 16.54
C GLN A 8 18.35 0.40 17.17
N VAL A 9 17.60 1.11 18.03
CA VAL A 9 16.36 0.58 18.63
C VAL A 9 15.33 0.24 17.57
N LEU A 10 15.13 1.10 16.55
CA LEU A 10 14.16 0.87 15.48
C LEU A 10 14.56 -0.33 14.59
N GLU A 11 15.85 -0.54 14.31
CA GLU A 11 16.30 -1.72 13.57
C GLU A 11 16.07 -3.02 14.35
N CYS A 12 16.47 -3.07 15.63
CA CYS A 12 16.21 -4.23 16.48
C CYS A 12 14.71 -4.51 16.64
N ALA A 13 13.90 -3.46 16.74
CA ALA A 13 12.44 -3.58 16.80
C ALA A 13 11.86 -4.13 15.49
N LYS A 14 12.34 -3.64 14.35
CA LYS A 14 11.91 -4.12 13.03
C LYS A 14 12.21 -5.61 12.87
N GLU A 15 13.40 -6.06 13.24
CA GLU A 15 13.78 -7.48 13.20
C GLU A 15 12.88 -8.36 14.09
N GLU A 16 12.60 -7.93 15.32
CA GLU A 16 11.72 -8.66 16.24
C GLU A 16 10.28 -8.72 15.69
N PHE A 17 9.74 -7.60 15.17
CA PHE A 17 8.41 -7.58 14.59
C PHE A 17 8.31 -8.42 13.31
N LEU A 18 9.34 -8.41 12.46
CA LEU A 18 9.39 -9.26 11.25
C LEU A 18 9.41 -10.74 11.61
N SER A 19 10.10 -11.10 12.69
CA SER A 19 10.23 -12.49 13.14
C SER A 19 8.97 -13.04 13.81
N LYS A 20 8.25 -12.21 14.59
CA LYS A 20 7.17 -12.69 15.49
C LYS A 20 5.81 -12.01 15.24
N GLY A 21 5.76 -10.99 14.43
CA GLY A 21 4.60 -10.10 14.34
C GLY A 21 4.46 -9.19 15.57
N PHE A 22 3.56 -8.21 15.48
CA PHE A 22 3.36 -7.24 16.56
C PHE A 22 2.90 -7.88 17.87
N LEU A 23 1.93 -8.80 17.82
CA LEU A 23 1.31 -9.37 19.03
C LEU A 23 2.33 -10.11 19.90
N ASP A 24 3.16 -10.95 19.29
CA ASP A 24 4.10 -11.83 19.98
C ASP A 24 5.49 -11.21 20.19
N ALA A 25 5.75 -10.05 19.62
CA ALA A 25 7.02 -9.33 19.79
C ALA A 25 7.20 -8.83 21.22
N SER A 26 8.45 -8.91 21.72
CA SER A 26 8.82 -8.60 23.11
C SER A 26 9.69 -7.34 23.19
N LEU A 27 9.21 -6.31 23.92
CA LEU A 27 10.02 -5.11 24.21
C LEU A 27 11.30 -5.45 25.01
N ARG A 28 11.27 -6.50 25.80
CA ARG A 28 12.46 -6.96 26.54
C ARG A 28 13.52 -7.51 25.58
N THR A 29 13.12 -8.31 24.61
CA THR A 29 14.03 -8.81 23.56
C THR A 29 14.61 -7.69 22.75
N ILE A 30 13.78 -6.71 22.32
CA ILE A 30 14.21 -5.53 21.59
C ILE A 30 15.21 -4.70 22.41
N ALA A 31 14.92 -4.45 23.68
CA ALA A 31 15.82 -3.68 24.56
C ALA A 31 17.17 -4.36 24.74
N GLN A 32 17.17 -5.67 24.91
CA GLN A 32 18.39 -6.47 25.04
C GLN A 32 19.23 -6.42 23.73
N ALA A 33 18.59 -6.61 22.59
CA ALA A 33 19.27 -6.54 21.27
C ALA A 33 19.84 -5.16 20.96
N ALA A 34 19.17 -4.09 21.40
CA ALA A 34 19.59 -2.70 21.21
C ALA A 34 20.53 -2.16 22.30
N ASP A 35 20.99 -3.01 23.21
CA ASP A 35 21.83 -2.64 24.38
C ASP A 35 21.23 -1.46 25.17
N THR A 36 19.95 -1.60 25.53
CA THR A 36 19.20 -0.57 26.25
C THR A 36 18.23 -1.19 27.28
N SER A 37 17.48 -0.35 27.97
CA SER A 37 16.43 -0.77 28.88
C SER A 37 15.02 -0.63 28.26
N THR A 38 14.09 -1.46 28.72
CA THR A 38 12.67 -1.30 28.37
C THR A 38 12.12 0.05 28.82
N GLY A 39 12.60 0.58 29.97
CA GLY A 39 12.24 1.91 30.45
C GLY A 39 12.64 3.02 29.48
N SER A 40 13.80 2.92 28.83
CA SER A 40 14.24 3.87 27.80
C SER A 40 13.35 3.80 26.55
N ILE A 41 12.89 2.61 26.17
CA ILE A 41 11.95 2.41 25.06
C ILE A 41 10.60 3.06 25.39
N TYR A 42 10.06 2.79 26.58
CA TYR A 42 8.80 3.42 27.04
C TYR A 42 8.89 4.94 27.09
N THR A 43 9.98 5.47 27.60
CA THR A 43 10.17 6.93 27.68
C THR A 43 10.17 7.59 26.29
N ARG A 44 10.72 6.91 25.29
CA ARG A 44 10.91 7.50 23.94
C ARG A 44 9.73 7.24 23.00
N PHE A 45 9.12 6.06 23.08
CA PHE A 45 8.10 5.60 22.13
C PHE A 45 6.72 5.42 22.77
N GLY A 46 6.61 5.51 24.08
CA GLY A 46 5.37 5.35 24.83
C GLY A 46 5.05 3.88 25.14
N ASP A 47 4.89 3.08 24.12
CA ASP A 47 4.55 1.65 24.22
C ASP A 47 5.04 0.86 23.00
N LYS A 48 4.66 -0.42 22.93
CA LYS A 48 5.00 -1.29 21.79
C LYS A 48 4.38 -0.80 20.47
N GLU A 49 3.16 -0.27 20.52
CA GLU A 49 2.50 0.30 19.35
C GLU A 49 3.17 1.61 18.89
N GLY A 50 3.59 2.47 19.81
CA GLY A 50 4.36 3.67 19.51
C GLY A 50 5.70 3.35 18.83
N LEU A 51 6.34 2.25 19.24
CA LEU A 51 7.56 1.76 18.60
C LEU A 51 7.29 1.23 17.18
N PHE A 52 6.24 0.43 16.99
CA PHE A 52 5.81 -0.04 15.68
C PHE A 52 5.44 1.13 14.77
N ARG A 53 4.68 2.08 15.29
CA ARG A 53 4.31 3.30 14.59
C ARG A 53 5.51 4.10 14.12
N ALA A 54 6.55 4.24 14.94
CA ALA A 54 7.77 4.96 14.56
C ALA A 54 8.50 4.31 13.37
N ILE A 55 8.30 3.01 13.14
CA ILE A 55 8.83 2.28 11.97
C ILE A 55 7.91 2.43 10.77
N ALA A 56 6.61 2.19 10.94
CA ALA A 56 5.65 2.04 9.85
C ALA A 56 5.09 3.37 9.34
N GLU A 57 4.74 4.30 10.23
CA GLU A 57 4.02 5.53 9.89
C GLU A 57 4.71 6.39 8.83
N PRO A 58 6.02 6.69 8.89
CA PRO A 58 6.66 7.51 7.87
C PRO A 58 6.59 6.90 6.47
N VAL A 59 6.67 5.56 6.38
CA VAL A 59 6.60 4.83 5.11
C VAL A 59 5.18 4.79 4.58
N VAL A 60 4.21 4.51 5.45
CA VAL A 60 2.78 4.47 5.10
C VAL A 60 2.28 5.84 4.65
N ASP A 61 2.59 6.90 5.40
CA ASP A 61 2.14 8.24 5.09
C ASP A 61 2.70 8.73 3.76
N GLN A 62 3.98 8.48 3.51
CA GLN A 62 4.61 8.82 2.24
C GLN A 62 3.99 8.02 1.07
N PHE A 63 3.78 6.72 1.24
CA PHE A 63 3.15 5.87 0.22
C PHE A 63 1.74 6.33 -0.12
N LYS A 64 0.90 6.56 0.89
CA LYS A 64 -0.47 7.07 0.70
C LYS A 64 -0.48 8.46 0.06
N SER A 65 0.45 9.33 0.46
CA SER A 65 0.58 10.67 -0.13
C SER A 65 0.96 10.60 -1.61
N MET A 66 1.90 9.72 -1.98
CA MET A 66 2.25 9.46 -3.37
C MET A 66 1.04 8.93 -4.15
N PHE A 67 0.33 7.96 -3.59
CA PHE A 67 -0.84 7.35 -4.23
C PHE A 67 -1.97 8.36 -4.45
N ARG A 68 -2.33 9.17 -3.43
CA ARG A 68 -3.36 10.21 -3.57
C ARG A 68 -2.97 11.26 -4.60
N ARG A 69 -1.73 11.72 -4.59
CA ARG A 69 -1.26 12.71 -5.56
C ARG A 69 -1.37 12.20 -7.00
N VAL A 70 -1.00 10.94 -7.25
CA VAL A 70 -1.17 10.32 -8.58
C VAL A 70 -2.63 10.37 -9.01
N GLN A 71 -3.56 10.05 -8.12
CA GLN A 71 -4.99 10.10 -8.41
C GLN A 71 -5.48 11.54 -8.67
N GLU A 72 -5.07 12.47 -7.82
CA GLU A 72 -5.45 13.89 -7.94
C GLU A 72 -4.91 14.51 -9.22
N ASP A 73 -3.65 14.27 -9.56
CA ASP A 73 -3.02 14.78 -10.79
C ASP A 73 -3.72 14.22 -12.04
N PHE A 74 -4.10 12.93 -12.03
CA PHE A 74 -4.88 12.34 -13.12
C PHE A 74 -6.23 13.05 -13.31
N HIS A 75 -6.92 13.38 -12.23
CA HIS A 75 -8.23 14.04 -12.28
C HIS A 75 -8.16 15.54 -12.60
N GLN A 76 -6.96 16.14 -12.65
CA GLN A 76 -6.77 17.50 -13.22
C GLN A 76 -6.71 17.50 -14.74
N LEU A 77 -6.52 16.33 -15.37
CA LEU A 77 -6.54 16.19 -16.83
C LEU A 77 -7.96 16.42 -17.38
N SER A 78 -8.07 16.87 -18.62
CA SER A 78 -9.36 16.93 -19.32
C SER A 78 -9.97 15.54 -19.50
N GLU A 79 -11.28 15.45 -19.73
CA GLU A 79 -11.95 14.17 -19.99
C GLU A 79 -11.28 13.42 -21.16
N GLU A 80 -10.92 14.13 -22.24
CA GLU A 80 -10.28 13.55 -23.41
C GLU A 80 -8.91 12.94 -23.07
N GLU A 81 -8.10 13.66 -22.28
CA GLU A 81 -6.80 13.18 -21.81
C GLU A 81 -6.95 11.99 -20.86
N GLN A 82 -7.90 12.03 -19.92
CA GLN A 82 -8.17 10.91 -19.03
C GLN A 82 -8.54 9.64 -19.80
N ARG A 83 -9.41 9.75 -20.82
CA ARG A 83 -9.79 8.62 -21.68
C ARG A 83 -8.62 8.08 -22.48
N ALA A 84 -7.78 8.96 -23.02
CA ALA A 84 -6.68 8.59 -23.90
C ALA A 84 -5.49 7.99 -23.15
N ASP A 85 -5.16 8.51 -21.98
CA ASP A 85 -3.89 8.22 -21.28
C ASP A 85 -3.99 7.32 -20.05
N MET A 86 -5.20 6.96 -19.61
CA MET A 86 -5.42 6.21 -18.38
C MET A 86 -4.50 4.99 -18.21
N GLY A 87 -4.36 4.17 -19.26
CA GLY A 87 -3.55 2.96 -19.20
C GLY A 87 -2.05 3.23 -19.08
N GLN A 88 -1.53 4.22 -19.78
CA GLN A 88 -0.12 4.61 -19.73
C GLN A 88 0.21 5.36 -18.44
N TYR A 89 -0.69 6.23 -18.02
CA TYR A 89 -0.57 6.96 -16.77
C TYR A 89 -0.47 6.01 -15.58
N THR A 90 -1.42 5.08 -15.48
CA THR A 90 -1.45 4.07 -14.43
C THR A 90 -0.19 3.20 -14.45
N ALA A 91 0.24 2.73 -15.61
CA ALA A 91 1.42 1.86 -15.73
C ALA A 91 2.70 2.55 -15.23
N ARG A 92 2.90 3.83 -15.58
CA ARG A 92 4.08 4.60 -15.16
C ARG A 92 4.14 4.76 -13.65
N HIS A 93 3.03 5.19 -13.05
CA HIS A 93 2.99 5.43 -11.60
C HIS A 93 3.02 4.14 -10.77
N GLN A 94 2.53 3.03 -11.32
CA GLN A 94 2.72 1.73 -10.69
C GLN A 94 4.18 1.31 -10.58
N GLU A 95 4.99 1.59 -11.59
CA GLU A 95 6.44 1.32 -11.52
C GLU A 95 7.10 2.12 -10.39
N GLU A 96 6.77 3.41 -10.26
CA GLU A 96 7.26 4.28 -9.18
C GLU A 96 6.82 3.79 -7.80
N MET A 97 5.55 3.40 -7.66
CA MET A 97 5.00 2.86 -6.41
C MET A 97 5.66 1.54 -6.03
N LEU A 98 5.90 0.66 -7.00
CA LEU A 98 6.59 -0.60 -6.78
C LEU A 98 8.05 -0.39 -6.36
N ASP A 99 8.74 0.57 -6.96
CA ASP A 99 10.10 0.94 -6.56
C ASP A 99 10.14 1.41 -5.10
N TYR A 100 9.18 2.23 -4.68
CA TYR A 100 9.06 2.66 -3.29
C TYR A 100 8.81 1.49 -2.34
N ILE A 101 7.96 0.52 -2.72
CA ILE A 101 7.73 -0.70 -1.94
C ILE A 101 9.04 -1.47 -1.74
N TYR A 102 9.85 -1.61 -2.79
CA TYR A 102 11.12 -2.33 -2.71
C TYR A 102 12.21 -1.56 -1.95
N ASP A 103 12.18 -0.24 -1.96
CA ASP A 103 13.07 0.59 -1.14
C ASP A 103 12.74 0.49 0.36
N HIS A 104 11.51 0.08 0.70
CA HIS A 104 11.00 -0.10 2.07
C HIS A 104 10.44 -1.51 2.31
N PHE A 105 11.01 -2.52 1.66
CA PHE A 105 10.46 -3.87 1.56
C PHE A 105 10.10 -4.50 2.90
N ASP A 106 10.97 -4.37 3.90
CA ASP A 106 10.74 -4.93 5.23
C ASP A 106 9.53 -4.28 5.93
N VAL A 107 9.32 -2.98 5.73
CA VAL A 107 8.16 -2.29 6.30
C VAL A 107 6.87 -2.77 5.64
N PHE A 108 6.86 -2.98 4.33
CA PHE A 108 5.69 -3.55 3.65
C PHE A 108 5.42 -4.99 4.08
N ARG A 109 6.44 -5.81 4.32
CA ARG A 109 6.26 -7.12 4.95
C ARG A 109 5.60 -7.03 6.32
N LEU A 110 6.03 -6.08 7.16
CA LEU A 110 5.39 -5.82 8.46
C LEU A 110 3.92 -5.42 8.30
N LEU A 111 3.60 -4.54 7.37
CA LEU A 111 2.23 -4.07 7.14
C LEU A 111 1.29 -5.20 6.69
N LEU A 112 1.78 -6.11 5.86
CA LEU A 112 0.98 -7.20 5.29
C LEU A 112 0.80 -8.38 6.25
N ASP A 113 1.86 -8.78 6.96
CA ASP A 113 1.89 -10.02 7.73
C ASP A 113 2.11 -9.82 9.23
N GLY A 114 2.69 -8.69 9.65
CA GLY A 114 3.12 -8.44 11.02
C GLY A 114 2.35 -7.38 11.78
N ALA A 115 1.41 -6.65 11.15
CA ALA A 115 0.73 -5.49 11.73
C ALA A 115 -0.56 -5.85 12.50
N HIS A 116 -0.93 -7.12 12.57
CA HIS A 116 -2.15 -7.53 13.27
C HIS A 116 -2.14 -7.08 14.74
N GLY A 117 -3.23 -6.43 15.17
CA GLY A 117 -3.34 -5.82 16.49
C GLY A 117 -2.84 -4.37 16.58
N THR A 118 -2.38 -3.78 15.48
CA THR A 118 -2.09 -2.34 15.36
C THR A 118 -3.12 -1.64 14.48
N ARG A 119 -3.12 -0.29 14.50
CA ARG A 119 -3.91 0.53 13.57
C ARG A 119 -3.53 0.32 12.10
N PHE A 120 -2.37 -0.24 11.81
CA PHE A 120 -1.89 -0.48 10.44
C PHE A 120 -2.42 -1.79 9.84
N SER A 121 -3.16 -2.59 10.60
CA SER A 121 -3.79 -3.82 10.10
C SER A 121 -4.79 -3.59 8.95
N CYS A 122 -5.35 -2.37 8.84
CA CYS A 122 -6.27 -1.97 7.78
C CYS A 122 -5.57 -1.24 6.60
N PHE A 123 -4.24 -1.30 6.50
CA PHE A 123 -3.48 -0.59 5.46
C PHE A 123 -3.98 -0.88 4.04
N LEU A 124 -4.25 -2.16 3.70
CA LEU A 124 -4.78 -2.53 2.39
C LEU A 124 -6.19 -1.99 2.16
N ASP A 125 -7.06 -2.07 3.17
CA ASP A 125 -8.44 -1.57 3.07
C ASP A 125 -8.44 -0.06 2.80
N GLU A 126 -7.54 0.69 3.43
CA GLU A 126 -7.41 2.13 3.19
C GLU A 126 -6.94 2.46 1.75
N LEU A 127 -6.08 1.63 1.14
CA LEU A 127 -5.70 1.79 -0.26
C LEU A 127 -6.87 1.46 -1.20
N VAL A 128 -7.61 0.41 -0.89
CA VAL A 128 -8.83 0.03 -1.63
C VAL A 128 -9.85 1.16 -1.61
N ASP A 129 -10.11 1.76 -0.45
CA ASP A 129 -11.05 2.88 -0.32
C ASP A 129 -10.65 4.08 -1.18
N ILE A 130 -9.36 4.42 -1.20
CA ILE A 130 -8.85 5.50 -2.07
C ILE A 130 -9.08 5.17 -3.54
N GLU A 131 -8.71 3.98 -3.98
CA GLU A 131 -8.86 3.57 -5.39
C GLU A 131 -10.33 3.51 -5.81
N VAL A 132 -11.21 2.99 -4.97
CA VAL A 132 -12.66 2.96 -5.23
C VAL A 132 -13.21 4.37 -5.41
N GLU A 133 -12.86 5.31 -4.52
CA GLU A 133 -13.28 6.71 -4.61
C GLU A 133 -12.91 7.32 -5.96
N TYR A 134 -11.64 7.19 -6.37
CA TYR A 134 -11.16 7.78 -7.62
C TYR A 134 -11.63 7.03 -8.87
N THR A 135 -11.87 5.72 -8.78
CA THR A 135 -12.51 4.96 -9.85
C THR A 135 -13.92 5.47 -10.13
N TYR A 136 -14.71 5.76 -9.08
CA TYR A 136 -16.03 6.37 -9.26
C TYR A 136 -15.97 7.77 -9.86
N LYS A 137 -15.04 8.62 -9.42
CA LYS A 137 -14.82 9.93 -10.04
C LYS A 137 -14.51 9.82 -11.53
N TYR A 138 -13.68 8.85 -11.91
CA TYR A 138 -13.40 8.59 -13.33
C TYR A 138 -14.65 8.14 -14.08
N MET A 139 -15.43 7.22 -13.52
CA MET A 139 -16.68 6.74 -14.13
C MET A 139 -17.69 7.87 -14.35
N GLU A 140 -17.76 8.84 -13.43
CA GLU A 140 -18.59 10.04 -13.60
C GLU A 140 -18.10 10.90 -14.76
N VAL A 141 -16.79 11.16 -14.83
CA VAL A 141 -16.18 11.96 -15.90
C VAL A 141 -16.46 11.36 -17.28
N ILE A 142 -16.32 10.04 -17.42
CA ILE A 142 -16.57 9.37 -18.70
C ILE A 142 -18.06 9.10 -18.99
N GLY A 143 -18.94 9.42 -18.05
CA GLY A 143 -20.38 9.16 -18.20
C GLY A 143 -20.72 7.67 -18.29
N CYS A 144 -20.06 6.81 -17.48
CA CYS A 144 -20.16 5.35 -17.57
C CYS A 144 -21.60 4.82 -17.49
N GLU A 145 -22.09 4.24 -18.56
CA GLU A 145 -23.45 3.69 -18.64
C GLU A 145 -23.65 2.46 -17.75
N SER A 146 -22.61 1.66 -17.50
CA SER A 146 -22.68 0.50 -16.62
C SER A 146 -23.04 0.86 -15.18
N VAL A 147 -22.61 2.02 -14.71
CA VAL A 147 -22.99 2.55 -13.39
C VAL A 147 -24.43 3.07 -13.42
N LYS A 148 -24.80 3.86 -14.44
CA LYS A 148 -26.14 4.44 -14.59
C LYS A 148 -27.24 3.37 -14.71
N SER A 149 -26.93 2.28 -15.41
CA SER A 149 -27.86 1.16 -15.60
C SER A 149 -27.95 0.22 -14.39
N GLY A 150 -27.08 0.41 -13.36
CA GLY A 150 -26.99 -0.47 -12.21
C GLY A 150 -26.34 -1.82 -12.50
N LEU A 151 -25.68 -1.98 -13.64
CA LEU A 151 -24.94 -3.20 -13.99
C LEU A 151 -23.69 -3.33 -13.12
N VAL A 152 -23.05 -2.22 -12.78
CA VAL A 152 -21.88 -2.14 -11.91
C VAL A 152 -22.27 -1.46 -10.61
N THR A 153 -22.11 -2.19 -9.50
CA THR A 153 -22.38 -1.69 -8.15
C THR A 153 -21.10 -1.29 -7.42
N GLU A 154 -21.24 -0.55 -6.33
CA GLU A 154 -20.13 -0.17 -5.46
C GLU A 154 -19.42 -1.41 -4.91
N GLU A 155 -20.18 -2.41 -4.48
CA GLU A 155 -19.63 -3.67 -3.97
C GLU A 155 -18.80 -4.38 -5.04
N PHE A 156 -19.23 -4.37 -6.30
CA PHE A 156 -18.49 -4.98 -7.39
C PHE A 156 -17.13 -4.28 -7.59
N ILE A 157 -17.11 -2.96 -7.63
CA ILE A 157 -15.86 -2.18 -7.76
C ILE A 157 -14.95 -2.44 -6.57
N HIS A 158 -15.48 -2.42 -5.35
CA HIS A 158 -14.71 -2.72 -4.13
C HIS A 158 -14.05 -4.11 -4.21
N ILE A 159 -14.79 -5.14 -4.64
CA ILE A 159 -14.28 -6.51 -4.76
C ILE A 159 -13.14 -6.61 -5.77
N ILE A 160 -13.30 -6.04 -6.96
CA ILE A 160 -12.26 -6.14 -8.00
C ILE A 160 -11.02 -5.31 -7.68
N VAL A 161 -11.18 -4.16 -7.03
CA VAL A 161 -10.07 -3.34 -6.53
C VAL A 161 -9.33 -4.06 -5.41
N THR A 162 -10.05 -4.68 -4.47
CA THR A 162 -9.48 -5.52 -3.41
C THR A 162 -8.67 -6.67 -3.98
N ALA A 163 -9.19 -7.37 -4.98
CA ALA A 163 -8.48 -8.45 -5.67
C ALA A 163 -7.20 -7.97 -6.34
N TYR A 164 -7.24 -6.80 -6.95
CA TYR A 164 -6.07 -6.18 -7.58
C TYR A 164 -4.95 -5.87 -6.57
N PHE A 165 -5.26 -5.16 -5.47
CA PHE A 165 -4.24 -4.84 -4.46
C PHE A 165 -3.68 -6.08 -3.77
N ASN A 166 -4.52 -7.06 -3.45
CA ASN A 166 -4.02 -8.35 -2.94
C ASN A 166 -3.07 -9.00 -3.93
N GLY A 167 -3.42 -9.05 -5.22
CA GLY A 167 -2.54 -9.59 -6.26
C GLY A 167 -1.24 -8.80 -6.41
N MET A 168 -1.28 -7.47 -6.32
CA MET A 168 -0.09 -6.62 -6.39
C MET A 168 0.87 -6.89 -5.24
N PHE A 169 0.36 -7.00 -4.00
CA PHE A 169 1.20 -7.22 -2.82
C PHE A 169 1.69 -8.67 -2.64
N GLU A 170 1.24 -9.62 -3.49
CA GLU A 170 1.82 -10.98 -3.52
C GLU A 170 3.32 -10.96 -3.83
N VAL A 171 3.83 -9.95 -4.53
CA VAL A 171 5.27 -9.80 -4.78
C VAL A 171 6.07 -9.68 -3.47
N VAL A 172 5.48 -9.02 -2.47
CA VAL A 172 6.08 -8.87 -1.13
C VAL A 172 5.93 -10.15 -0.33
N ARG A 173 4.72 -10.75 -0.29
CA ARG A 173 4.45 -11.99 0.44
C ARG A 173 5.30 -13.16 -0.05
N HIS A 174 5.52 -13.24 -1.36
CA HIS A 174 6.35 -14.26 -1.99
C HIS A 174 7.84 -13.92 -2.02
N ASN A 175 8.25 -12.80 -1.42
CA ASN A 175 9.64 -12.36 -1.40
C ASN A 175 10.28 -12.36 -2.79
N MET A 176 9.53 -11.90 -3.78
CA MET A 176 9.93 -11.88 -5.19
C MET A 176 11.09 -10.89 -5.38
N ASP A 177 12.07 -11.21 -6.22
CA ASP A 177 13.10 -10.23 -6.55
C ASP A 177 12.50 -9.04 -7.33
N ARG A 178 13.13 -7.84 -7.18
CA ARG A 178 12.62 -6.58 -7.73
C ARG A 178 12.33 -6.66 -9.23
N ALA A 179 13.23 -7.27 -10.02
CA ALA A 179 13.06 -7.38 -11.46
C ALA A 179 11.91 -8.31 -11.86
N ALA A 180 11.75 -9.43 -11.14
CA ALA A 180 10.61 -10.32 -11.32
C ALA A 180 9.30 -9.64 -10.92
N ALA A 181 9.28 -8.88 -9.83
CA ALA A 181 8.12 -8.12 -9.39
C ALA A 181 7.66 -7.09 -10.42
N HIS A 182 8.57 -6.34 -11.03
CA HIS A 182 8.24 -5.41 -12.13
C HIS A 182 7.57 -6.14 -13.31
N ARG A 183 8.09 -7.30 -13.72
CA ARG A 183 7.46 -8.08 -14.78
C ARG A 183 6.07 -8.59 -14.40
N TYR A 184 5.92 -9.08 -13.17
CA TYR A 184 4.65 -9.59 -12.65
C TYR A 184 3.60 -8.46 -12.56
N VAL A 185 3.93 -7.34 -11.92
CA VAL A 185 2.99 -6.21 -11.74
C VAL A 185 2.60 -5.61 -13.09
N LYS A 186 3.52 -5.52 -14.04
CA LYS A 186 3.21 -5.07 -15.41
C LYS A 186 2.18 -5.99 -16.08
N MET A 187 2.29 -7.30 -15.93
CA MET A 187 1.32 -8.24 -16.49
C MET A 187 -0.02 -8.19 -15.75
N LEU A 188 0.02 -8.10 -14.41
CA LEU A 188 -1.18 -7.94 -13.58
C LEU A 188 -1.96 -6.68 -13.97
N ASN A 189 -1.26 -5.56 -14.17
CA ASN A 189 -1.88 -4.32 -14.61
C ASN A 189 -2.56 -4.46 -15.97
N ARG A 190 -1.88 -5.08 -16.95
CA ARG A 190 -2.48 -5.33 -18.26
C ARG A 190 -3.75 -6.16 -18.17
N TYR A 191 -3.72 -7.22 -17.37
CA TYR A 191 -4.88 -8.08 -17.12
C TYR A 191 -6.03 -7.28 -16.47
N HIS A 192 -5.71 -6.50 -15.46
CA HIS A 192 -6.68 -5.71 -14.71
C HIS A 192 -7.31 -4.62 -15.60
N MET A 193 -6.52 -3.89 -16.36
CA MET A 193 -6.99 -2.86 -17.28
C MET A 193 -7.85 -3.43 -18.41
N ALA A 194 -7.54 -4.62 -18.91
CA ALA A 194 -8.39 -5.31 -19.88
C ALA A 194 -9.76 -5.68 -19.29
N GLY A 195 -9.79 -6.11 -18.03
CA GLY A 195 -11.04 -6.34 -17.30
C GLY A 195 -11.82 -5.05 -17.05
N PHE A 196 -11.16 -3.99 -16.59
CA PHE A 196 -11.79 -2.69 -16.38
C PHE A 196 -12.37 -2.08 -17.66
N SER A 197 -11.73 -2.27 -18.81
CA SER A 197 -12.28 -1.76 -20.08
C SER A 197 -13.67 -2.33 -20.39
N THR A 198 -13.97 -3.56 -20.00
CA THR A 198 -15.30 -4.15 -20.15
C THR A 198 -16.33 -3.55 -19.18
N VAL A 199 -15.86 -2.96 -18.07
CA VAL A 199 -16.73 -2.26 -17.10
C VAL A 199 -17.02 -0.85 -17.57
N PHE A 200 -16.02 -0.16 -18.11
CA PHE A 200 -16.14 1.23 -18.59
C PHE A 200 -16.88 1.32 -19.93
N ASP A 201 -16.70 0.36 -20.82
CA ASP A 201 -17.37 0.27 -22.11
C ASP A 201 -17.94 -1.16 -22.30
N PRO A 202 -19.19 -1.42 -21.84
CA PRO A 202 -19.80 -2.74 -21.89
C PRO A 202 -20.25 -3.14 -23.30
N HIS A 203 -20.13 -2.25 -24.27
CA HIS A 203 -20.48 -2.50 -25.69
C HIS A 203 -19.21 -2.48 -26.54
N PRO A 204 -18.56 -3.64 -26.76
CA PRO A 204 -17.41 -3.74 -27.65
C PRO A 204 -17.80 -3.52 -29.14
#